data_a8d2a8fc71393f0a33154df2047cbafa
#
_entry.id   a8d2a8fc71393f0a33154df2047cbafa
#
_cell.length_a   1.000
_cell.length_b   1.000
_cell.length_c   1.000
_cell.angle_alpha   90.00
_cell.angle_beta   90.00
_cell.angle_gamma   90.00
#
_symmetry.space_group_name_H-M   'P 1'
#
loop_
_entity.id
_entity.type
_entity.pdbx_description
1 polymer ?
#
loop_
_entity_poly.entity_id
_entity_poly.type
_entity_poly.pdbx_seq_one_letter_code
_entity_poly.pdbx_strand_id
1 'polypeptide(L)'
;IRDLELVPQALDILKYYYSDSVKSTDYIFPLLDNTKVWASYITQEDKDRMKPDMKKDMFNTISAKNALINKELAKMQKLAGIDTKISFHISRHSFAKAAKENGLDNLEVKALLGHTNISTTQKYMGDFDVSRTDKALESVFAPANKEDEAAKVLKQLQGLSPDVLAQVLKQLDK
;
A
#
# COMPACT_ATOMS: atom_id res chain seq x y z
N ILE A 1 10.93 -7.51 -7.62
CA ILE A 1 11.17 -7.38 -6.17
C ILE A 1 10.73 -5.98 -5.80
N ARG A 2 10.01 -5.82 -4.71
CA ARG A 2 9.58 -4.54 -4.18
C ARG A 2 10.14 -4.40 -2.79
N ASP A 3 10.87 -3.34 -2.59
CA ASP A 3 11.34 -2.93 -1.28
C ASP A 3 10.30 -1.97 -0.71
N LEU A 4 9.51 -2.45 0.24
CA LEU A 4 8.57 -1.66 1.00
C LEU A 4 9.01 -1.66 2.45
N GLU A 5 9.11 -0.50 3.04
CA GLU A 5 9.31 -0.37 4.47
C GLU A 5 8.05 -0.88 5.20
N LEU A 6 8.26 -1.81 6.14
CA LEU A 6 7.16 -2.41 6.89
C LEU A 6 6.72 -1.47 8.01
N VAL A 7 5.42 -1.23 8.08
CA VAL A 7 4.84 -0.46 9.19
C VAL A 7 4.99 -1.23 10.52
N PRO A 8 5.08 -0.52 11.67
CA PRO A 8 5.30 -1.15 12.98
C PRO A 8 4.32 -2.29 13.29
N GLN A 9 3.05 -2.13 12.93
CA GLN A 9 2.01 -3.15 13.14
C GLN A 9 2.29 -4.45 12.38
N ALA A 10 2.82 -4.35 11.16
CA ALA A 10 3.23 -5.51 10.38
C ALA A 10 4.47 -6.18 10.98
N LEU A 11 5.43 -5.39 11.46
CA LEU A 11 6.62 -5.89 12.15
C LEU A 11 6.26 -6.66 13.42
N ASP A 12 5.31 -6.17 14.21
CA ASP A 12 4.87 -6.85 15.44
C ASP A 12 4.21 -8.20 15.13
N ILE A 13 3.41 -8.29 14.07
CA ILE A 13 2.85 -9.57 13.61
C ILE A 13 3.97 -10.51 13.14
N LEU A 14 4.93 -10.02 12.37
CA LEU A 14 6.04 -10.84 11.88
C LEU A 14 6.92 -11.35 12.99
N LYS A 15 7.22 -10.54 14.02
CA LYS A 15 7.99 -10.97 15.21
C LYS A 15 7.37 -12.18 15.92
N TYR A 16 6.03 -12.29 15.92
CA TYR A 16 5.35 -13.43 16.52
C TYR A 16 5.63 -14.75 15.80
N TYR A 17 5.83 -14.70 14.47
CA TYR A 17 6.08 -15.89 13.64
C TYR A 17 7.55 -16.09 13.30
N TYR A 18 8.38 -15.07 13.50
CA TYR A 18 9.79 -15.12 13.19
C TYR A 18 10.59 -15.72 14.36
N SER A 19 11.49 -16.64 14.04
CA SER A 19 12.48 -17.16 14.98
C SER A 19 13.85 -17.21 14.28
N ASP A 20 14.91 -17.21 15.06
CA ASP A 20 16.30 -17.26 14.54
C ASP A 20 16.60 -18.55 13.74
N SER A 21 15.74 -19.56 13.84
CA SER A 21 15.85 -20.83 13.08
C SER A 21 15.23 -20.77 11.69
N VAL A 22 14.50 -19.68 11.34
CA VAL A 22 13.84 -19.53 10.05
C VAL A 22 14.89 -19.22 8.98
N LYS A 23 14.91 -20.03 7.92
CA LYS A 23 15.77 -19.78 6.77
C LYS A 23 15.20 -18.66 5.90
N SER A 24 16.05 -17.95 5.17
CA SER A 24 15.63 -16.88 4.24
C SER A 24 14.67 -17.34 3.14
N THR A 25 14.57 -18.65 2.92
CA THR A 25 13.70 -19.30 1.92
C THR A 25 12.40 -19.82 2.49
N ASP A 26 12.22 -19.79 3.82
CA ASP A 26 11.07 -20.39 4.47
C ASP A 26 9.84 -19.46 4.38
N TYR A 27 8.66 -20.06 4.30
CA TYR A 27 7.41 -19.33 4.51
C TYR A 27 7.31 -18.93 5.99
N ILE A 28 7.11 -17.66 6.26
CA ILE A 28 7.02 -17.12 7.62
C ILE A 28 5.75 -17.60 8.31
N PHE A 29 4.62 -17.55 7.60
CA PHE A 29 3.35 -17.97 8.17
C PHE A 29 3.17 -19.49 8.05
N PRO A 30 2.67 -20.17 9.11
CA PRO A 30 2.50 -21.63 9.14
C PRO A 30 1.29 -22.12 8.31
N LEU A 31 1.06 -21.47 7.19
CA LEU A 31 0.01 -21.83 6.22
C LEU A 31 0.49 -22.85 5.21
N LEU A 32 1.75 -22.74 4.83
CA LEU A 32 2.41 -23.65 3.89
C LEU A 32 3.53 -24.40 4.59
N ASP A 33 3.78 -25.61 4.12
CA ASP A 33 4.75 -26.53 4.70
C ASP A 33 6.11 -26.33 4.02
N ASN A 34 7.11 -25.89 4.77
CA ASN A 34 8.48 -25.66 4.32
C ASN A 34 9.22 -26.98 3.98
N THR A 35 8.70 -28.14 4.36
CA THR A 35 9.27 -29.45 4.00
C THR A 35 8.87 -29.92 2.60
N LYS A 36 7.90 -29.27 1.99
CA LYS A 36 7.48 -29.57 0.62
C LYS A 36 8.58 -29.26 -0.38
N VAL A 37 8.81 -30.16 -1.33
CA VAL A 37 9.86 -30.00 -2.34
C VAL A 37 9.72 -28.68 -3.11
N TRP A 38 8.49 -28.28 -3.42
CA TRP A 38 8.23 -27.02 -4.14
C TRP A 38 8.44 -25.75 -3.29
N ALA A 39 8.58 -25.88 -1.96
CA ALA A 39 8.81 -24.73 -1.09
C ALA A 39 10.14 -24.02 -1.38
N SER A 40 11.14 -24.76 -1.88
CA SER A 40 12.43 -24.18 -2.26
C SER A 40 12.44 -23.43 -3.61
N TYR A 41 11.35 -23.51 -4.38
CA TYR A 41 11.19 -22.83 -5.67
C TYR A 41 10.62 -21.43 -5.48
N ILE A 42 11.49 -20.44 -5.26
CA ILE A 42 11.09 -19.09 -4.81
C ILE A 42 10.85 -18.17 -6.00
N THR A 43 11.79 -18.16 -6.96
CA THR A 43 11.74 -17.26 -8.11
C THR A 43 10.73 -17.71 -9.15
N GLN A 44 10.33 -16.79 -10.04
CA GLN A 44 9.46 -17.17 -11.17
C GLN A 44 10.14 -18.17 -12.09
N GLU A 45 11.45 -18.01 -12.32
CA GLU A 45 12.24 -18.93 -13.13
C GLU A 45 12.26 -20.34 -12.53
N ASP A 46 12.41 -20.45 -11.20
CA ASP A 46 12.31 -21.73 -10.53
C ASP A 46 10.96 -22.39 -10.76
N LYS A 47 9.88 -21.61 -10.56
CA LYS A 47 8.50 -22.09 -10.77
C LYS A 47 8.24 -22.52 -12.21
N ASP A 48 8.85 -21.85 -13.18
CA ASP A 48 8.71 -22.21 -14.59
C ASP A 48 9.40 -23.56 -14.91
N ARG A 49 10.48 -23.87 -14.21
CA ARG A 49 11.22 -25.14 -14.30
C ARG A 49 10.57 -26.30 -13.53
N MET A 50 9.55 -26.05 -12.71
CA MET A 50 8.85 -27.12 -11.98
C MET A 50 8.21 -28.13 -12.91
N LYS A 51 8.28 -29.40 -12.52
CA LYS A 51 7.52 -30.48 -13.20
C LYS A 51 6.01 -30.24 -13.06
N PRO A 52 5.20 -30.64 -14.05
CA PRO A 52 3.74 -30.43 -14.04
C PRO A 52 3.04 -30.95 -12.77
N ASP A 53 3.40 -32.11 -12.29
CA ASP A 53 2.81 -32.69 -11.08
C ASP A 53 3.13 -31.90 -9.83
N MET A 54 4.35 -31.36 -9.74
CA MET A 54 4.77 -30.48 -8.63
C MET A 54 4.03 -29.15 -8.67
N LYS A 55 3.86 -28.54 -9.86
CA LYS A 55 3.04 -27.33 -10.03
C LYS A 55 1.60 -27.57 -9.59
N LYS A 56 1.04 -28.72 -9.94
CA LYS A 56 -0.32 -29.11 -9.57
C LYS A 56 -0.46 -29.30 -8.05
N ASP A 57 0.50 -29.99 -7.39
CA ASP A 57 0.49 -30.14 -5.92
C ASP A 57 0.58 -28.80 -5.22
N MET A 58 1.50 -27.92 -5.64
CA MET A 58 1.63 -26.57 -5.13
C MET A 58 0.33 -25.77 -5.29
N PHE A 59 -0.25 -25.77 -6.48
CA PHE A 59 -1.50 -25.04 -6.77
C PHE A 59 -2.66 -25.56 -5.90
N ASN A 60 -2.82 -26.87 -5.80
CA ASN A 60 -3.89 -27.47 -5.01
C ASN A 60 -3.72 -27.14 -3.51
N THR A 61 -2.49 -27.20 -3.01
CA THR A 61 -2.19 -26.86 -1.62
C THR A 61 -2.51 -25.40 -1.32
N ILE A 62 -2.07 -24.46 -2.16
CA ILE A 62 -2.35 -23.03 -2.01
C ILE A 62 -3.86 -22.77 -2.08
N SER A 63 -4.55 -23.39 -3.05
CA SER A 63 -6.00 -23.25 -3.22
C SER A 63 -6.77 -23.74 -1.99
N ALA A 64 -6.41 -24.91 -1.46
CA ALA A 64 -7.01 -25.47 -0.24
C ALA A 64 -6.78 -24.55 0.98
N LYS A 65 -5.58 -23.99 1.13
CA LYS A 65 -5.28 -23.05 2.23
C LYS A 65 -6.06 -21.74 2.09
N ASN A 66 -6.20 -21.20 0.89
CA ASN A 66 -7.03 -20.04 0.64
C ASN A 66 -8.51 -20.29 0.98
N ALA A 67 -9.04 -21.45 0.63
CA ALA A 67 -10.39 -21.84 1.00
C ALA A 67 -10.57 -21.95 2.52
N LEU A 68 -9.57 -22.51 3.23
CA LEU A 68 -9.58 -22.59 4.68
C LEU A 68 -9.59 -21.19 5.33
N ILE A 69 -8.71 -20.28 4.87
CA ILE A 69 -8.66 -18.89 5.39
C ILE A 69 -10.03 -18.22 5.21
N ASN A 70 -10.62 -18.30 4.03
CA ASN A 70 -11.93 -17.68 3.79
C ASN A 70 -13.05 -18.31 4.65
N LYS A 71 -12.97 -19.62 4.93
CA LYS A 71 -13.90 -20.29 5.84
C LYS A 71 -13.76 -19.76 7.28
N GLU A 72 -12.54 -19.56 7.77
CA GLU A 72 -12.33 -19.01 9.11
C GLU A 72 -12.75 -17.53 9.17
N LEU A 73 -12.46 -16.74 8.13
CA LEU A 73 -12.95 -15.35 8.02
C LEU A 73 -14.49 -15.28 8.08
N ALA A 74 -15.18 -16.21 7.41
CA ALA A 74 -16.65 -16.27 7.47
C ALA A 74 -17.19 -16.61 8.87
N LYS A 75 -16.46 -17.44 9.65
CA LYS A 75 -16.82 -17.69 11.06
C LYS A 75 -16.61 -16.42 11.90
N MET A 76 -15.47 -15.76 11.76
CA MET A 76 -15.17 -14.52 12.46
C MET A 76 -16.21 -13.43 12.14
N GLN A 77 -16.62 -13.30 10.86
CA GLN A 77 -17.66 -12.41 10.41
C GLN A 77 -18.97 -12.62 11.18
N LYS A 78 -19.41 -13.89 11.29
CA LYS A 78 -20.63 -14.24 12.03
C LYS A 78 -20.54 -13.90 13.52
N LEU A 79 -19.39 -14.22 14.14
CA LEU A 79 -19.16 -13.93 15.56
C LEU A 79 -19.12 -12.43 15.85
N ALA A 80 -18.63 -11.63 14.89
CA ALA A 80 -18.56 -10.17 15.00
C ALA A 80 -19.89 -9.47 14.63
N GLY A 81 -20.92 -10.19 14.19
CA GLY A 81 -22.20 -9.59 13.77
C GLY A 81 -22.08 -8.72 12.50
N ILE A 82 -21.13 -9.01 11.63
CA ILE A 82 -20.91 -8.25 10.40
C ILE A 82 -21.76 -8.84 9.28
N ASP A 83 -22.70 -8.08 8.72
CA ASP A 83 -23.57 -8.54 7.64
C ASP A 83 -22.87 -8.63 6.28
N THR A 84 -21.88 -7.78 6.03
CA THR A 84 -21.12 -7.77 4.77
C THR A 84 -20.16 -8.94 4.69
N LYS A 85 -20.20 -9.69 3.58
CA LYS A 85 -19.29 -10.82 3.37
C LYS A 85 -17.83 -10.38 3.44
N ILE A 86 -17.08 -10.96 4.36
CA ILE A 86 -15.62 -10.77 4.50
C ILE A 86 -14.90 -11.89 3.75
N SER A 87 -13.90 -11.53 2.96
CA SER A 87 -12.97 -12.47 2.33
C SER A 87 -11.57 -11.88 2.30
N PHE A 88 -10.57 -12.74 2.11
CA PHE A 88 -9.19 -12.27 2.01
C PHE A 88 -8.98 -11.25 0.86
N HIS A 89 -9.77 -11.34 -0.20
CA HIS A 89 -9.71 -10.40 -1.32
C HIS A 89 -10.27 -9.02 -0.97
N ILE A 90 -11.28 -8.96 -0.08
CA ILE A 90 -11.89 -7.68 0.34
C ILE A 90 -10.88 -6.80 1.09
N SER A 91 -9.91 -7.38 1.80
CA SER A 91 -8.86 -6.59 2.46
C SER A 91 -8.10 -5.68 1.49
N ARG A 92 -7.89 -6.13 0.25
CA ARG A 92 -7.25 -5.31 -0.80
C ARG A 92 -8.14 -4.16 -1.26
N HIS A 93 -9.45 -4.39 -1.37
CA HIS A 93 -10.42 -3.33 -1.68
C HIS A 93 -10.47 -2.29 -0.56
N SER A 94 -10.55 -2.75 0.69
CA SER A 94 -10.56 -1.86 1.86
C SER A 94 -9.29 -1.04 1.95
N PHE A 95 -8.13 -1.65 1.70
CA PHE A 95 -6.86 -0.93 1.65
C PHE A 95 -6.85 0.11 0.54
N ALA A 96 -7.27 -0.23 -0.69
CA ALA A 96 -7.31 0.70 -1.80
C ALA A 96 -8.20 1.92 -1.50
N LYS A 97 -9.37 1.65 -0.90
CA LYS A 97 -10.30 2.71 -0.49
C LYS A 97 -9.69 3.60 0.60
N ALA A 98 -9.16 3.01 1.67
CA ALA A 98 -8.53 3.74 2.75
C ALA A 98 -7.32 4.56 2.27
N ALA A 99 -6.48 4.01 1.39
CA ALA A 99 -5.36 4.71 0.81
C ALA A 99 -5.80 5.96 0.03
N LYS A 100 -6.87 5.83 -0.78
CA LYS A 100 -7.46 6.94 -1.52
C LYS A 100 -8.04 8.02 -0.57
N GLU A 101 -8.77 7.61 0.46
CA GLU A 101 -9.33 8.51 1.48
C GLU A 101 -8.22 9.29 2.22
N ASN A 102 -7.04 8.69 2.37
CA ASN A 102 -5.84 9.32 2.91
C ASN A 102 -5.01 10.09 1.87
N GLY A 103 -5.53 10.30 0.67
CA GLY A 103 -4.93 11.20 -0.32
C GLY A 103 -3.98 10.55 -1.32
N LEU A 104 -3.72 9.23 -1.24
CA LEU A 104 -2.86 8.56 -2.20
C LEU A 104 -3.50 8.57 -3.60
N ASP A 105 -2.66 8.78 -4.61
CA ASP A 105 -3.10 8.72 -6.00
C ASP A 105 -3.22 7.28 -6.53
N ASN A 106 -3.76 7.14 -7.73
CA ASN A 106 -3.99 5.83 -8.33
C ASN A 106 -2.70 5.07 -8.66
N LEU A 107 -1.60 5.78 -8.94
CA LEU A 107 -0.30 5.18 -9.25
C LEU A 107 0.37 4.69 -7.96
N GLU A 108 0.27 5.46 -6.88
CA GLU A 108 0.75 5.06 -5.57
C GLU A 108 0.01 3.82 -5.06
N VAL A 109 -1.32 3.81 -5.12
CA VAL A 109 -2.13 2.64 -4.75
C VAL A 109 -1.81 1.43 -5.63
N LYS A 110 -1.64 1.63 -6.95
CA LYS A 110 -1.18 0.58 -7.87
C LYS A 110 0.17 0.02 -7.43
N ALA A 111 1.12 0.89 -7.12
CA ALA A 111 2.46 0.49 -6.68
C ALA A 111 2.39 -0.31 -5.38
N LEU A 112 1.66 0.15 -4.38
CA LEU A 112 1.49 -0.54 -3.09
C LEU A 112 0.78 -1.90 -3.24
N LEU A 113 -0.27 -1.98 -4.03
CA LEU A 113 -1.00 -3.23 -4.27
C LEU A 113 -0.30 -4.21 -5.22
N GLY A 114 0.69 -3.76 -5.95
CA GLY A 114 1.40 -4.63 -6.86
C GLY A 114 0.68 -4.94 -8.16
N HIS A 115 -0.18 -4.09 -8.62
CA HIS A 115 -0.86 -4.30 -9.87
C HIS A 115 0.04 -3.94 -11.06
N THR A 116 0.19 -4.85 -12.00
CA THR A 116 0.93 -4.60 -13.25
C THR A 116 0.18 -3.63 -14.15
N ASN A 117 -1.17 -3.68 -14.14
CA ASN A 117 -2.03 -2.82 -14.93
C ASN A 117 -2.83 -1.85 -14.03
N ILE A 118 -2.89 -0.56 -14.42
CA ILE A 118 -3.64 0.47 -13.70
C ILE A 118 -5.15 0.21 -13.71
N SER A 119 -5.67 -0.39 -14.78
CA SER A 119 -7.09 -0.74 -14.88
C SER A 119 -7.55 -1.69 -13.76
N THR A 120 -6.64 -2.53 -13.27
CA THR A 120 -6.91 -3.39 -12.12
C THR A 120 -7.11 -2.57 -10.85
N THR A 121 -6.32 -1.52 -10.63
CA THR A 121 -6.47 -0.61 -9.49
C THR A 121 -7.77 0.20 -9.60
N GLN A 122 -8.10 0.69 -10.80
CA GLN A 122 -9.32 1.46 -11.05
C GLN A 122 -10.60 0.68 -10.70
N LYS A 123 -10.64 -0.62 -11.00
CA LYS A 123 -11.78 -1.49 -10.61
C LYS A 123 -12.00 -1.55 -9.09
N TYR A 124 -10.96 -1.39 -8.29
CA TYR A 124 -11.06 -1.39 -6.84
C TYR A 124 -11.50 -0.03 -6.27
N MET A 125 -11.32 1.04 -7.04
CA MET A 125 -11.52 2.40 -6.56
C MET A 125 -12.88 3.00 -6.95
N GLY A 126 -13.69 2.26 -7.72
CA GLY A 126 -14.97 2.77 -8.24
C GLY A 126 -14.80 3.89 -9.28
N ASP A 127 -15.90 4.45 -9.71
CA ASP A 127 -15.92 5.55 -10.66
C ASP A 127 -15.15 6.77 -10.11
N PHE A 128 -14.51 7.52 -11.00
CA PHE A 128 -13.84 8.77 -10.69
C PHE A 128 -14.78 9.67 -9.88
N ASP A 129 -14.33 10.07 -8.70
CA ASP A 129 -15.04 11.08 -7.93
C ASP A 129 -14.92 12.42 -8.67
N VAL A 130 -15.94 12.74 -9.46
CA VAL A 130 -16.02 13.97 -10.27
C VAL A 130 -15.84 15.20 -9.39
N SER A 131 -16.35 15.15 -8.14
CA SER A 131 -16.24 16.28 -7.20
C SER A 131 -14.78 16.61 -6.84
N ARG A 132 -13.92 15.62 -6.86
CA ARG A 132 -12.49 15.77 -6.59
C ARG A 132 -11.72 16.31 -7.80
N THR A 133 -12.17 15.92 -9.00
CA THR A 133 -11.64 16.47 -10.25
C THR A 133 -12.02 17.94 -10.40
N ASP A 134 -13.24 18.32 -10.03
CA ASP A 134 -13.70 19.71 -10.07
C ASP A 134 -12.91 20.59 -9.07
N LYS A 135 -12.69 20.12 -7.83
CA LYS A 135 -11.85 20.82 -6.85
C LYS A 135 -10.39 20.94 -7.30
N ALA A 136 -9.84 19.89 -7.94
CA ALA A 136 -8.50 19.94 -8.49
C ALA A 136 -8.41 20.94 -9.66
N LEU A 137 -9.43 20.97 -10.52
CA LEU A 137 -9.53 21.98 -11.59
C LEU A 137 -9.61 23.40 -11.01
N GLU A 138 -10.47 23.61 -10.04
CA GLU A 138 -10.58 24.88 -9.33
C GLU A 138 -9.24 25.32 -8.73
N SER A 139 -8.48 24.40 -8.11
CA SER A 139 -7.18 24.70 -7.53
C SER A 139 -6.11 25.05 -8.58
N VAL A 140 -6.18 24.47 -9.78
CA VAL A 140 -5.25 24.75 -10.89
C VAL A 140 -5.54 26.11 -11.51
N PHE A 141 -6.81 26.50 -11.60
CA PHE A 141 -7.24 27.77 -12.19
C PHE A 141 -7.58 28.85 -11.16
N ALA A 142 -7.49 28.55 -9.87
CA ALA A 142 -7.61 29.58 -8.84
C ALA A 142 -6.51 30.65 -9.09
N PRO A 143 -6.87 31.93 -9.16
CA PRO A 143 -5.85 32.97 -9.24
C PRO A 143 -4.93 32.81 -8.03
N ALA A 144 -3.61 32.85 -8.27
CA ALA A 144 -2.61 32.73 -7.20
C ALA A 144 -3.00 33.68 -6.06
N ASN A 145 -3.38 33.11 -4.94
CA ASN A 145 -3.90 33.90 -3.83
C ASN A 145 -2.71 34.71 -3.27
N LYS A 146 -2.72 36.03 -3.48
CA LYS A 146 -1.64 36.92 -3.01
C LYS A 146 -1.37 36.78 -1.51
N GLU A 147 -2.36 36.29 -0.75
CA GLU A 147 -2.22 36.00 0.68
C GLU A 147 -1.35 34.76 0.93
N ASP A 148 -1.45 33.70 0.09
CA ASP A 148 -0.61 32.51 0.22
C ASP A 148 0.84 32.77 -0.21
N GLU A 149 1.06 33.61 -1.21
CA GLU A 149 2.42 34.05 -1.59
C GLU A 149 3.01 34.95 -0.50
N ALA A 150 2.24 35.89 0.04
CA ALA A 150 2.67 36.73 1.16
C ALA A 150 2.99 35.87 2.41
N ALA A 151 2.18 34.86 2.73
CA ALA A 151 2.43 33.95 3.85
C ALA A 151 3.69 33.10 3.65
N LYS A 152 3.96 32.63 2.42
CA LYS A 152 5.21 31.92 2.09
C LYS A 152 6.44 32.83 2.22
N VAL A 153 6.35 34.05 1.73
CA VAL A 153 7.43 35.06 1.85
C VAL A 153 7.66 35.40 3.31
N LEU A 154 6.58 35.60 4.10
CA LEU A 154 6.69 35.88 5.54
C LEU A 154 7.38 34.73 6.30
N LYS A 155 7.05 33.49 5.96
CA LYS A 155 7.67 32.29 6.56
C LYS A 155 9.14 32.15 6.20
N GLN A 156 9.53 32.54 4.99
CA GLN A 156 10.94 32.58 4.56
C GLN A 156 11.71 33.72 5.26
N LEU A 157 11.10 34.88 5.45
CA LEU A 157 11.69 35.99 6.16
C LEU A 157 11.88 35.71 7.65
N GLN A 158 10.97 34.99 8.29
CA GLN A 158 11.08 34.56 9.70
C GLN A 158 12.24 33.60 9.98
N GLY A 159 12.76 32.93 8.95
CA GLY A 159 13.93 32.03 9.05
C GLY A 159 15.28 32.75 8.82
N LEU A 160 15.30 34.03 8.49
CA LEU A 160 16.52 34.78 8.22
C LEU A 160 17.05 35.45 9.50
N SER A 161 18.39 35.54 9.59
CA SER A 161 19.03 36.25 10.69
C SER A 161 18.74 37.76 10.62
N PRO A 162 18.72 38.48 11.76
CA PRO A 162 18.44 39.92 11.81
C PRO A 162 19.32 40.77 10.87
N ASP A 163 20.58 40.38 10.66
CA ASP A 163 21.50 41.08 9.78
C ASP A 163 21.14 40.96 8.30
N VAL A 164 20.63 39.81 7.88
CA VAL A 164 20.17 39.57 6.51
C VAL A 164 18.87 40.30 6.25
N LEU A 165 17.94 40.35 7.23
CA LEU A 165 16.70 41.13 7.16
C LEU A 165 17.00 42.63 6.97
N ALA A 166 17.97 43.17 7.70
CA ALA A 166 18.36 44.57 7.58
C ALA A 166 18.96 44.90 6.20
N GLN A 167 19.68 43.96 5.58
CA GLN A 167 20.20 44.12 4.21
C GLN A 167 19.09 44.10 3.16
N VAL A 168 18.11 43.23 3.30
CA VAL A 168 16.97 43.10 2.36
C VAL A 168 16.10 44.37 2.43
N LEU A 169 15.82 44.89 3.62
CA LEU A 169 15.07 46.13 3.81
C LEU A 169 15.78 47.32 3.17
N LYS A 170 17.10 47.40 3.29
CA LYS A 170 17.90 48.47 2.66
C LYS A 170 17.90 48.46 1.13
N GLN A 171 17.58 47.30 0.51
CA GLN A 171 17.45 47.19 -0.95
C GLN A 171 16.06 47.53 -1.47
N LEU A 172 15.04 47.49 -0.61
CA LEU A 172 13.65 47.81 -0.97
C LEU A 172 13.36 49.30 -0.87
N ASP A 173 14.18 50.07 -0.15
CA ASP A 173 14.04 51.53 0.02
C ASP A 173 14.81 52.35 -1.05
N LYS A 174 15.24 51.69 -2.16
CA LYS A 174 15.84 52.35 -3.32
C LYS A 174 14.90 52.27 -4.55
#